data_bd32c74b7322b3b3b77babddd60cbf1a
#
_entry.id   bd32c74b7322b3b3b77babddd60cbf1a
#
_cell.length_a   1.000
_cell.length_b   1.000
_cell.length_c   1.000
_cell.angle_alpha   90.00
_cell.angle_beta   90.00
_cell.angle_gamma   90.00
#
_symmetry.space_group_name_H-M   'P 1'
#
loop_
_entity.id
_entity.type
_entity.pdbx_description
1 polymer ?
#
loop_
_entity_poly.entity_id
_entity_poly.type
_entity_poly.pdbx_seq_one_letter_code
_entity_poly.pdbx_strand_id
1 'polypeptide(L)'
;MKSNHYTHSLYYKLLIGYLIFGLLGFITIATISSEMTYHHLVERESEVLYDEATMIADRCSKAYEGKTINLDSAYPQIEAVSAYLQSDIWILNHEGTIVADSSDSRTGIAIDDFDPTAQGNRLYSIGQYYNLFDSKVLSVSAPITGNMKTYGYIVIHMPIQNIEAEQNGFLNIIYITSIILFFLSLVVLLVFTKVVYFPLKKITVAANEYAAGNLAHNIPITTHDEIGYLASTLNYMSSELNEMEQYQHNFIANVSHDFRSPLTSIKGYLEAILDGTIPQELYHKYLHIVISETERLNKLTQGMLTLNSLDSKGYLTRTNFDINRTIKDTAATFEGTCSAKGITFDLTFADSIQMVYADLGKIQQVLYNLIDNAIKF
;
A
#
# COMPACT_ATOMS: atom_id res chain seq x y z
N MET A 1 -0.67 8.55 29.96
CA MET A 1 -1.37 8.58 28.65
C MET A 1 -2.20 7.33 28.52
N LYS A 2 -3.53 7.44 28.31
CA LYS A 2 -4.43 6.30 28.14
C LYS A 2 -3.99 5.49 26.92
N SER A 3 -3.65 4.23 27.12
CA SER A 3 -3.49 3.23 26.08
C SER A 3 -4.77 3.23 25.21
N ASN A 4 -4.73 3.92 24.09
CA ASN A 4 -5.72 3.72 23.06
C ASN A 4 -5.48 2.30 22.51
N HIS A 5 -6.15 1.31 23.08
CA HIS A 5 -6.31 0.02 22.45
C HIS A 5 -6.99 0.29 21.10
N TYR A 6 -6.21 0.24 20.02
CA TYR A 6 -6.75 0.14 18.68
C TYR A 6 -7.67 -1.07 18.65
N THR A 7 -8.98 -0.84 18.67
CA THR A 7 -10.02 -1.87 18.77
C THR A 7 -9.97 -2.86 17.60
N HIS A 8 -9.22 -2.54 16.51
CA HIS A 8 -8.95 -3.48 15.41
C HIS A 8 -7.52 -3.27 14.90
N SER A 9 -6.67 -4.26 15.12
CA SER A 9 -5.32 -4.31 14.52
C SER A 9 -5.44 -4.21 12.99
N LEU A 10 -4.53 -3.49 12.34
CA LEU A 10 -4.40 -3.42 10.88
C LEU A 10 -4.46 -4.82 10.23
N TYR A 11 -3.89 -5.80 10.90
CA TYR A 11 -3.90 -7.19 10.48
C TYR A 11 -5.32 -7.75 10.30
N TYR A 12 -6.23 -7.52 11.27
CA TYR A 12 -7.63 -7.97 11.15
C TYR A 12 -8.36 -7.28 10.00
N LYS A 13 -8.10 -5.99 9.79
CA LYS A 13 -8.71 -5.26 8.66
C LYS A 13 -8.26 -5.82 7.31
N LEU A 14 -6.97 -6.11 7.17
CA LEU A 14 -6.41 -6.73 5.97
C LEU A 14 -6.94 -8.14 5.75
N LEU A 15 -7.00 -8.97 6.81
CA LEU A 15 -7.52 -10.33 6.74
C LEU A 15 -9.00 -10.35 6.35
N ILE A 16 -9.83 -9.51 6.96
CA ILE A 16 -11.25 -9.40 6.61
C ILE A 16 -11.41 -8.91 5.16
N GLY A 17 -10.66 -7.86 4.77
CA GLY A 17 -10.68 -7.36 3.38
C GLY A 17 -10.29 -8.44 2.37
N TYR A 18 -9.27 -9.23 2.67
CA TYR A 18 -8.85 -10.36 1.85
C TYR A 18 -9.93 -11.45 1.73
N LEU A 19 -10.58 -11.83 2.83
CA LEU A 19 -11.65 -12.83 2.82
C LEU A 19 -12.87 -12.34 2.03
N ILE A 20 -13.27 -11.06 2.20
CA ILE A 20 -14.36 -10.46 1.43
C ILE A 20 -14.02 -10.44 -0.05
N PHE A 21 -12.80 -10.03 -0.42
CA PHE A 21 -12.35 -10.02 -1.81
C PHE A 21 -12.37 -11.42 -2.42
N GLY A 22 -11.88 -12.44 -1.70
CA GLY A 22 -11.90 -13.83 -2.15
C GLY A 22 -13.32 -14.37 -2.34
N LEU A 23 -14.23 -14.08 -1.40
CA LEU A 23 -15.62 -14.51 -1.48
C LEU A 23 -16.34 -13.83 -2.67
N LEU A 24 -16.21 -12.52 -2.79
CA LEU A 24 -16.81 -11.77 -3.91
C LEU A 24 -16.24 -12.22 -5.26
N GLY A 25 -14.93 -12.43 -5.33
CA GLY A 25 -14.26 -12.94 -6.51
C GLY A 25 -14.80 -14.31 -6.93
N PHE A 26 -14.94 -15.24 -5.97
CA PHE A 26 -15.52 -16.56 -6.24
C PHE A 26 -16.95 -16.48 -6.73
N ILE A 27 -17.82 -15.69 -6.09
CA ILE A 27 -19.22 -15.52 -6.52
C ILE A 27 -19.28 -14.92 -7.94
N THR A 28 -18.46 -13.90 -8.21
CA THR A 28 -18.43 -13.25 -9.53
C THR A 28 -17.98 -14.22 -10.62
N ILE A 29 -16.91 -14.98 -10.39
CA ILE A 29 -16.42 -15.99 -11.33
C ILE A 29 -17.49 -17.07 -11.55
N ALA A 30 -18.10 -17.59 -10.47
CA ALA A 30 -19.10 -18.64 -10.56
C ALA A 30 -20.32 -18.20 -11.37
N THR A 31 -20.86 -16.99 -11.11
CA THR A 31 -22.05 -16.48 -11.80
C THR A 31 -21.78 -16.16 -13.27
N ILE A 32 -20.71 -15.41 -13.55
CA ILE A 32 -20.36 -15.01 -14.92
C ILE A 32 -19.97 -16.22 -15.75
N SER A 33 -19.13 -17.11 -15.21
CA SER A 33 -18.71 -18.31 -15.96
C SER A 33 -19.89 -19.24 -16.25
N SER A 34 -20.83 -19.39 -15.31
CA SER A 34 -22.02 -20.19 -15.53
C SER A 34 -22.85 -19.66 -16.70
N GLU A 35 -23.15 -18.37 -16.70
CA GLU A 35 -23.95 -17.74 -17.73
C GLU A 35 -23.25 -17.79 -19.11
N MET A 36 -21.99 -17.40 -19.16
CA MET A 36 -21.20 -17.39 -20.40
C MET A 36 -21.02 -18.79 -20.97
N THR A 37 -20.73 -19.79 -20.13
CA THR A 37 -20.56 -21.17 -20.61
C THR A 37 -21.87 -21.72 -21.15
N TYR A 38 -22.98 -21.48 -20.47
CA TYR A 38 -24.29 -21.90 -20.94
C TYR A 38 -24.62 -21.31 -22.33
N HIS A 39 -24.50 -20.00 -22.48
CA HIS A 39 -24.76 -19.35 -23.76
C HIS A 39 -23.84 -19.85 -24.88
N HIS A 40 -22.55 -20.00 -24.59
CA HIS A 40 -21.60 -20.51 -25.58
C HIS A 40 -21.91 -21.95 -26.02
N LEU A 41 -22.29 -22.83 -25.07
CA LEU A 41 -22.64 -24.21 -25.39
C LEU A 41 -23.94 -24.27 -26.22
N VAL A 42 -24.93 -23.46 -25.84
CA VAL A 42 -26.19 -23.40 -26.62
C VAL A 42 -25.93 -22.93 -28.06
N GLU A 43 -25.14 -21.88 -28.26
CA GLU A 43 -24.80 -21.41 -29.60
C GLU A 43 -24.03 -22.47 -30.40
N ARG A 44 -22.98 -23.04 -29.82
CA ARG A 44 -22.16 -24.08 -30.47
C ARG A 44 -22.99 -25.29 -30.86
N GLU A 45 -23.79 -25.80 -29.92
CA GLU A 45 -24.63 -26.97 -30.21
C GLU A 45 -25.71 -26.65 -31.26
N SER A 46 -26.30 -25.45 -31.21
CA SER A 46 -27.28 -25.04 -32.21
C SER A 46 -26.69 -24.98 -33.63
N GLU A 47 -25.45 -24.51 -33.78
CA GLU A 47 -24.75 -24.50 -35.07
C GLU A 47 -24.47 -25.93 -35.57
N VAL A 48 -23.98 -26.82 -34.70
CA VAL A 48 -23.74 -28.23 -35.05
C VAL A 48 -25.02 -28.92 -35.46
N LEU A 49 -26.11 -28.75 -34.68
CA LEU A 49 -27.41 -29.35 -35.02
C LEU A 49 -27.97 -28.80 -36.30
N TYR A 50 -27.80 -27.49 -36.61
CA TYR A 50 -28.26 -26.88 -37.85
C TYR A 50 -27.52 -27.40 -39.08
N ASP A 51 -26.20 -27.57 -38.98
CA ASP A 51 -25.38 -28.13 -40.05
C ASP A 51 -25.78 -29.57 -40.32
N GLU A 52 -26.00 -30.38 -39.30
CA GLU A 52 -26.47 -31.76 -39.45
C GLU A 52 -27.91 -31.81 -40.03
N ALA A 53 -28.82 -30.95 -39.53
CA ALA A 53 -30.17 -30.86 -40.05
C ALA A 53 -30.16 -30.49 -41.55
N THR A 54 -29.29 -29.57 -41.95
CA THR A 54 -29.13 -29.14 -43.34
C THR A 54 -28.58 -30.28 -44.23
N MET A 55 -27.59 -31.03 -43.71
CA MET A 55 -27.05 -32.21 -44.41
C MET A 55 -28.11 -33.29 -44.62
N ILE A 56 -28.92 -33.59 -43.60
CA ILE A 56 -30.01 -34.54 -43.69
C ILE A 56 -31.08 -34.01 -44.67
N ALA A 57 -31.42 -32.72 -44.62
CA ALA A 57 -32.39 -32.12 -45.53
C ALA A 57 -31.94 -32.18 -47.00
N ASP A 58 -30.66 -31.95 -47.33
CA ASP A 58 -30.13 -32.09 -48.71
C ASP A 58 -30.21 -33.52 -49.20
N ARG A 59 -29.94 -34.51 -48.34
CA ARG A 59 -30.07 -35.92 -48.70
C ARG A 59 -31.53 -36.34 -48.90
N CYS A 60 -32.44 -35.92 -48.02
CA CYS A 60 -33.87 -36.15 -48.18
C CYS A 60 -34.45 -35.51 -49.46
N SER A 61 -33.95 -34.31 -49.80
CA SER A 61 -34.30 -33.63 -51.05
C SER A 61 -33.92 -34.43 -52.30
N LYS A 62 -32.77 -35.09 -52.30
CA LYS A 62 -32.33 -35.97 -53.41
C LYS A 62 -33.09 -37.30 -53.49
N ALA A 63 -33.61 -37.79 -52.37
CA ALA A 63 -34.42 -39.01 -52.26
C ALA A 63 -35.88 -38.77 -52.50
N TYR A 64 -36.29 -37.55 -52.88
CA TYR A 64 -37.70 -37.20 -53.14
C TYR A 64 -38.15 -37.63 -54.53
N GLU A 65 -38.94 -38.73 -54.58
CA GLU A 65 -39.52 -39.23 -55.80
C GLU A 65 -41.02 -38.92 -55.83
N GLY A 66 -41.43 -37.97 -56.71
CA GLY A 66 -42.84 -37.62 -56.87
C GLY A 66 -43.40 -36.74 -55.73
N LYS A 67 -44.31 -37.30 -54.93
CA LYS A 67 -44.92 -36.56 -53.77
C LYS A 67 -44.51 -37.05 -52.38
N THR A 68 -43.73 -38.09 -52.33
CA THR A 68 -43.33 -38.71 -51.05
C THR A 68 -41.79 -38.85 -50.92
N ILE A 69 -41.28 -38.68 -49.71
CA ILE A 69 -39.82 -38.92 -49.34
C ILE A 69 -39.71 -40.47 -49.29
N ASN A 70 -38.66 -41.02 -49.92
CA ASN A 70 -38.30 -42.41 -49.72
C ASN A 70 -37.61 -42.58 -48.38
N LEU A 71 -38.44 -42.92 -47.36
CA LEU A 71 -37.97 -43.04 -45.96
C LEU A 71 -37.11 -44.25 -45.73
N ASP A 72 -37.24 -45.32 -46.48
CA ASP A 72 -36.50 -46.55 -46.28
C ASP A 72 -34.99 -46.39 -46.44
N SER A 73 -34.54 -45.42 -47.25
CA SER A 73 -33.14 -45.11 -47.44
C SER A 73 -32.60 -44.07 -46.42
N ALA A 74 -33.45 -43.23 -45.88
CA ALA A 74 -33.09 -42.17 -44.97
C ALA A 74 -33.10 -42.61 -43.47
N TYR A 75 -33.99 -43.52 -43.12
CA TYR A 75 -34.23 -43.94 -41.72
C TYR A 75 -33.00 -44.48 -40.98
N PRO A 76 -32.16 -45.39 -41.53
CA PRO A 76 -30.98 -45.91 -40.84
C PRO A 76 -29.92 -44.84 -40.56
N GLN A 77 -29.86 -43.79 -41.39
CA GLN A 77 -28.92 -42.67 -41.18
C GLN A 77 -29.42 -41.72 -40.09
N ILE A 78 -30.73 -41.44 -40.09
CA ILE A 78 -31.36 -40.58 -39.07
C ILE A 78 -31.21 -41.24 -37.70
N GLU A 79 -31.41 -42.54 -37.57
CA GLU A 79 -31.22 -43.30 -36.35
C GLU A 79 -29.74 -43.25 -35.88
N ALA A 80 -28.78 -43.44 -36.80
CA ALA A 80 -27.35 -43.36 -36.48
C ALA A 80 -26.93 -41.94 -36.02
N VAL A 81 -27.39 -40.89 -36.67
CA VAL A 81 -27.11 -39.49 -36.30
C VAL A 81 -27.81 -39.13 -34.99
N SER A 82 -29.06 -39.57 -34.79
CA SER A 82 -29.79 -39.40 -33.53
C SER A 82 -29.03 -40.02 -32.35
N ALA A 83 -28.57 -41.26 -32.52
CA ALA A 83 -27.77 -41.92 -31.47
C ALA A 83 -26.44 -41.23 -31.22
N TYR A 84 -25.74 -40.73 -32.24
CA TYR A 84 -24.50 -40.01 -32.14
C TYR A 84 -24.66 -38.65 -31.42
N LEU A 85 -25.67 -37.89 -31.82
CA LEU A 85 -25.98 -36.56 -31.24
C LEU A 85 -26.76 -36.65 -29.93
N GLN A 86 -27.22 -37.84 -29.53
CA GLN A 86 -28.12 -38.02 -28.38
C GLN A 86 -29.35 -37.10 -28.48
N SER A 87 -29.95 -37.00 -29.65
CA SER A 87 -30.97 -36.03 -30.01
C SER A 87 -32.09 -36.72 -30.81
N ASP A 88 -33.34 -36.30 -30.64
CA ASP A 88 -34.44 -36.78 -31.44
C ASP A 88 -34.47 -36.03 -32.78
N ILE A 89 -34.61 -36.77 -33.90
CA ILE A 89 -34.64 -36.17 -35.23
C ILE A 89 -36.01 -36.48 -35.84
N TRP A 90 -36.74 -35.41 -36.24
CA TRP A 90 -38.04 -35.53 -36.90
C TRP A 90 -37.96 -35.04 -38.33
N ILE A 91 -38.69 -35.73 -39.20
CA ILE A 91 -38.99 -35.24 -40.52
C ILE A 91 -40.46 -34.78 -40.50
N LEU A 92 -40.66 -33.51 -40.80
CA LEU A 92 -42.00 -32.92 -40.93
C LEU A 92 -42.36 -32.70 -42.40
N ASN A 93 -43.60 -32.90 -42.74
CA ASN A 93 -44.12 -32.41 -44.02
C ASN A 93 -44.34 -30.87 -43.94
N HIS A 94 -44.75 -30.26 -45.08
CA HIS A 94 -44.99 -28.81 -45.15
C HIS A 94 -46.14 -28.33 -44.26
N GLU A 95 -47.04 -29.24 -43.84
CA GLU A 95 -48.19 -28.97 -42.97
C GLU A 95 -47.87 -29.17 -41.49
N GLY A 96 -46.67 -29.59 -41.16
CA GLY A 96 -46.19 -29.80 -39.74
C GLY A 96 -46.54 -31.19 -39.19
N THR A 97 -46.93 -32.16 -40.06
CA THR A 97 -47.12 -33.54 -39.60
C THR A 97 -45.77 -34.27 -39.52
N ILE A 98 -45.51 -34.99 -38.45
CA ILE A 98 -44.31 -35.82 -38.26
C ILE A 98 -44.43 -37.05 -39.16
N VAL A 99 -43.61 -37.08 -40.21
CA VAL A 99 -43.55 -38.16 -41.17
C VAL A 99 -42.64 -39.28 -40.75
N ALA A 100 -41.56 -38.92 -40.06
CA ALA A 100 -40.62 -39.84 -39.43
C ALA A 100 -40.10 -39.28 -38.16
N ASP A 101 -39.87 -40.12 -37.16
CA ASP A 101 -39.27 -39.84 -35.87
C ASP A 101 -38.16 -40.87 -35.61
N SER A 102 -36.94 -40.42 -35.28
CA SER A 102 -35.82 -41.31 -34.97
C SER A 102 -36.11 -42.26 -33.81
N SER A 103 -37.02 -41.91 -32.91
CA SER A 103 -37.47 -42.75 -31.79
C SER A 103 -38.74 -43.55 -32.10
N ASP A 104 -39.35 -43.36 -33.28
CA ASP A 104 -40.60 -43.97 -33.76
C ASP A 104 -41.82 -43.76 -32.84
N SER A 105 -41.70 -42.85 -31.87
CA SER A 105 -42.72 -42.65 -30.84
C SER A 105 -43.84 -41.67 -31.24
N ARG A 106 -43.56 -40.74 -32.16
CA ARG A 106 -44.43 -39.62 -32.52
C ARG A 106 -44.80 -39.57 -34.01
N THR A 107 -44.47 -40.59 -34.76
CA THR A 107 -44.82 -40.66 -36.21
C THR A 107 -46.30 -40.55 -36.39
N GLY A 108 -46.74 -39.68 -37.31
CA GLY A 108 -48.14 -39.42 -37.63
C GLY A 108 -48.84 -38.31 -36.84
N ILE A 109 -48.17 -37.73 -35.84
CA ILE A 109 -48.69 -36.61 -35.05
C ILE A 109 -48.62 -35.34 -35.92
N ALA A 110 -49.70 -34.59 -36.01
CA ALA A 110 -49.73 -33.25 -36.60
C ALA A 110 -49.48 -32.21 -35.49
N ILE A 111 -48.57 -31.25 -35.74
CA ILE A 111 -48.27 -30.15 -34.82
C ILE A 111 -49.27 -29.02 -35.07
N ASP A 112 -50.10 -28.72 -34.08
CA ASP A 112 -51.06 -27.61 -34.16
C ASP A 112 -50.31 -26.27 -34.27
N ASP A 113 -50.78 -25.39 -35.15
CA ASP A 113 -50.21 -24.07 -35.42
C ASP A 113 -48.68 -24.09 -35.75
N PHE A 114 -48.24 -25.12 -36.48
CA PHE A 114 -46.86 -25.23 -36.92
C PHE A 114 -46.45 -24.03 -37.78
N ASP A 115 -45.53 -23.23 -37.27
CA ASP A 115 -44.92 -22.11 -37.99
C ASP A 115 -43.40 -22.29 -38.07
N PRO A 116 -42.84 -22.67 -39.20
CA PRO A 116 -41.39 -22.82 -39.37
C PRO A 116 -40.62 -21.51 -39.24
N THR A 117 -41.32 -20.36 -39.29
CA THR A 117 -40.72 -19.02 -39.17
C THR A 117 -40.83 -18.45 -37.75
N ALA A 118 -41.50 -19.15 -36.83
CA ALA A 118 -41.68 -18.71 -35.43
C ALA A 118 -40.38 -18.45 -34.68
N GLN A 119 -39.26 -19.02 -35.14
CA GLN A 119 -37.93 -18.81 -34.56
C GLN A 119 -37.33 -17.44 -34.96
N GLY A 120 -37.94 -16.71 -35.90
CA GLY A 120 -37.44 -15.43 -36.39
C GLY A 120 -36.04 -15.55 -37.01
N ASN A 121 -35.11 -14.67 -36.61
CA ASN A 121 -33.73 -14.71 -37.09
C ASN A 121 -32.82 -15.67 -36.30
N ARG A 122 -33.33 -16.41 -35.31
CA ARG A 122 -32.55 -17.36 -34.52
C ARG A 122 -32.56 -18.73 -35.19
N LEU A 123 -31.41 -19.40 -35.20
CA LEU A 123 -31.27 -20.76 -35.75
C LEU A 123 -31.93 -21.82 -34.85
N TYR A 124 -32.32 -21.47 -33.62
CA TYR A 124 -32.82 -22.41 -32.62
C TYR A 124 -33.91 -21.84 -31.73
N SER A 125 -34.68 -22.72 -31.12
CA SER A 125 -35.59 -22.42 -30.01
C SER A 125 -35.31 -23.31 -28.80
N ILE A 126 -35.57 -22.79 -27.59
CA ILE A 126 -35.48 -23.55 -26.36
C ILE A 126 -36.83 -23.58 -25.68
N GLY A 127 -37.35 -24.78 -25.45
CA GLY A 127 -38.64 -24.98 -24.83
C GLY A 127 -39.14 -26.42 -24.96
N GLN A 128 -40.42 -26.65 -24.68
CA GLN A 128 -41.04 -27.97 -24.79
C GLN A 128 -41.53 -28.29 -26.24
N TYR A 129 -41.06 -27.57 -27.22
CA TYR A 129 -41.41 -27.66 -28.63
C TYR A 129 -42.86 -28.10 -28.88
N TYR A 130 -43.76 -27.10 -28.99
CA TYR A 130 -45.21 -27.30 -29.14
C TYR A 130 -45.84 -28.24 -28.08
N ASN A 131 -45.26 -28.27 -26.85
CA ASN A 131 -45.68 -29.13 -25.73
C ASN A 131 -45.58 -30.64 -26.02
N LEU A 132 -44.76 -31.04 -26.99
CA LEU A 132 -44.53 -32.45 -27.33
C LEU A 132 -43.46 -33.13 -26.49
N PHE A 133 -42.70 -32.36 -25.69
CA PHE A 133 -41.68 -32.86 -24.77
C PHE A 133 -42.02 -32.51 -23.34
N ASP A 134 -41.77 -33.43 -22.43
CA ASP A 134 -41.94 -33.20 -20.96
C ASP A 134 -40.88 -32.29 -20.37
N SER A 135 -39.71 -32.23 -20.99
CA SER A 135 -38.58 -31.40 -20.61
C SER A 135 -38.25 -30.38 -21.69
N LYS A 136 -37.41 -29.38 -21.31
CA LYS A 136 -36.91 -28.41 -22.29
C LYS A 136 -35.93 -29.07 -23.25
N VAL A 137 -36.09 -28.77 -24.53
CA VAL A 137 -35.18 -29.19 -25.60
C VAL A 137 -34.66 -27.97 -26.34
N LEU A 138 -33.45 -28.05 -26.86
CA LEU A 138 -32.90 -27.18 -27.89
C LEU A 138 -33.37 -27.73 -29.22
N SER A 139 -34.17 -26.97 -29.96
CA SER A 139 -34.75 -27.41 -31.25
C SER A 139 -34.21 -26.55 -32.38
N VAL A 140 -33.72 -27.20 -33.40
CA VAL A 140 -33.19 -26.58 -34.63
C VAL A 140 -33.96 -27.12 -35.82
N SER A 141 -34.33 -26.26 -36.75
CA SER A 141 -35.06 -26.69 -37.96
C SER A 141 -34.37 -26.26 -39.26
N ALA A 142 -34.28 -27.16 -40.23
CA ALA A 142 -33.76 -26.89 -41.56
C ALA A 142 -34.78 -27.31 -42.63
N PRO A 143 -35.06 -26.48 -43.66
CA PRO A 143 -36.03 -26.79 -44.68
C PRO A 143 -35.50 -27.82 -45.68
N ILE A 144 -36.33 -28.78 -46.06
CA ILE A 144 -36.08 -29.70 -47.17
C ILE A 144 -36.54 -29.00 -48.44
N THR A 145 -35.62 -28.54 -49.27
CA THR A 145 -35.92 -27.74 -50.47
C THR A 145 -35.53 -28.47 -51.75
N GLY A 146 -36.38 -28.33 -52.80
CA GLY A 146 -36.05 -28.83 -54.11
C GLY A 146 -36.98 -28.20 -55.13
N ASN A 147 -36.53 -27.99 -56.36
CA ASN A 147 -37.31 -27.38 -57.46
C ASN A 147 -37.98 -26.05 -57.07
N MET A 148 -37.31 -25.21 -56.29
CA MET A 148 -37.83 -23.93 -55.75
C MET A 148 -39.06 -24.07 -54.85
N LYS A 149 -39.28 -25.21 -54.24
CA LYS A 149 -40.34 -25.48 -53.27
C LYS A 149 -39.78 -26.10 -52.01
N THR A 150 -40.41 -25.80 -50.88
CA THR A 150 -40.15 -26.49 -49.60
C THR A 150 -41.05 -27.69 -49.48
N TYR A 151 -40.48 -28.86 -49.31
CA TYR A 151 -41.23 -30.14 -49.23
C TYR A 151 -41.52 -30.49 -47.75
N GLY A 152 -40.76 -29.99 -46.83
CA GLY A 152 -40.88 -30.25 -45.41
C GLY A 152 -39.70 -29.69 -44.61
N TYR A 153 -39.50 -30.16 -43.41
CA TYR A 153 -38.49 -29.69 -42.50
C TYR A 153 -37.84 -30.87 -41.78
N ILE A 154 -36.52 -30.79 -41.58
CA ILE A 154 -35.81 -31.61 -40.60
C ILE A 154 -35.76 -30.82 -39.31
N VAL A 155 -36.20 -31.42 -38.21
CA VAL A 155 -36.09 -30.79 -36.87
C VAL A 155 -35.30 -31.73 -35.96
N ILE A 156 -34.27 -31.18 -35.34
CA ILE A 156 -33.45 -31.92 -34.39
C ILE A 156 -33.67 -31.33 -32.99
N HIS A 157 -33.99 -32.20 -32.04
CA HIS A 157 -34.28 -31.86 -30.66
C HIS A 157 -33.25 -32.44 -29.72
N MET A 158 -32.38 -31.62 -29.11
CA MET A 158 -31.42 -32.03 -28.10
C MET A 158 -31.97 -31.70 -26.72
N PRO A 159 -32.02 -32.64 -25.78
CA PRO A 159 -32.40 -32.37 -24.40
C PRO A 159 -31.43 -31.35 -23.78
N ILE A 160 -31.97 -30.29 -23.16
CA ILE A 160 -31.15 -29.26 -22.47
C ILE A 160 -30.28 -29.88 -21.38
N GLN A 161 -30.68 -30.97 -20.77
CA GLN A 161 -29.92 -31.71 -19.78
C GLN A 161 -28.53 -32.15 -20.28
N ASN A 162 -28.38 -32.43 -21.60
CA ASN A 162 -27.07 -32.78 -22.18
C ASN A 162 -26.14 -31.58 -22.15
N ILE A 163 -26.64 -30.39 -22.50
CA ILE A 163 -25.89 -29.12 -22.43
C ILE A 163 -25.55 -28.77 -20.97
N GLU A 164 -26.51 -28.93 -20.06
CA GLU A 164 -26.28 -28.70 -18.63
C GLU A 164 -25.23 -29.68 -18.04
N ALA A 165 -25.23 -30.93 -18.47
CA ALA A 165 -24.22 -31.91 -18.04
C ALA A 165 -22.82 -31.52 -18.52
N GLU A 166 -22.66 -31.08 -19.77
CA GLU A 166 -21.40 -30.58 -20.32
C GLU A 166 -20.95 -29.29 -19.59
N GLN A 167 -21.88 -28.35 -19.39
CA GLN A 167 -21.65 -27.12 -18.63
C GLN A 167 -21.12 -27.44 -17.25
N ASN A 168 -21.74 -28.37 -16.51
CA ASN A 168 -21.30 -28.75 -15.17
C ASN A 168 -19.88 -29.31 -15.18
N GLY A 169 -19.48 -30.02 -16.23
CA GLY A 169 -18.11 -30.48 -16.42
C GLY A 169 -17.11 -29.29 -16.47
N PHE A 170 -17.40 -28.27 -17.26
CA PHE A 170 -16.57 -27.06 -17.34
C PHE A 170 -16.58 -26.28 -16.03
N LEU A 171 -17.74 -26.09 -15.40
CA LEU A 171 -17.87 -25.38 -14.14
C LEU A 171 -17.10 -26.05 -13.01
N ASN A 172 -17.07 -27.36 -12.94
CA ASN A 172 -16.27 -28.09 -11.94
C ASN A 172 -14.77 -27.78 -12.07
N ILE A 173 -14.24 -27.70 -13.30
CA ILE A 173 -12.85 -27.33 -13.53
C ILE A 173 -12.60 -25.88 -13.05
N ILE A 174 -13.51 -24.95 -13.38
CA ILE A 174 -13.43 -23.55 -12.96
C ILE A 174 -13.47 -23.41 -11.44
N TYR A 175 -14.35 -24.15 -10.75
CA TYR A 175 -14.46 -24.12 -9.29
C TYR A 175 -13.20 -24.67 -8.62
N ILE A 176 -12.69 -25.81 -9.09
CA ILE A 176 -11.46 -26.41 -8.55
C ILE A 176 -10.27 -25.47 -8.73
N THR A 177 -10.10 -24.89 -9.93
CA THR A 177 -9.02 -23.94 -10.20
C THR A 177 -9.15 -22.67 -9.35
N SER A 178 -10.38 -22.15 -9.17
CA SER A 178 -10.64 -20.98 -8.30
C SER A 178 -10.29 -21.25 -6.84
N ILE A 179 -10.60 -22.44 -6.33
CA ILE A 179 -10.24 -22.86 -4.98
C ILE A 179 -8.72 -22.95 -4.83
N ILE A 180 -8.03 -23.55 -5.79
CA ILE A 180 -6.56 -23.64 -5.78
C ILE A 180 -5.92 -22.24 -5.77
N LEU A 181 -6.42 -21.33 -6.62
CA LEU A 181 -5.95 -19.94 -6.67
C LEU A 181 -6.20 -19.20 -5.35
N PHE A 182 -7.35 -19.44 -4.71
CA PHE A 182 -7.65 -18.87 -3.39
C PHE A 182 -6.64 -19.34 -2.33
N PHE A 183 -6.31 -20.63 -2.27
CA PHE A 183 -5.29 -21.12 -1.35
C PHE A 183 -3.89 -20.63 -1.69
N LEU A 184 -3.54 -20.52 -2.97
CA LEU A 184 -2.28 -19.94 -3.39
C LEU A 184 -2.15 -18.47 -2.96
N SER A 185 -3.22 -17.69 -3.09
CA SER A 185 -3.25 -16.28 -2.66
C SER A 185 -3.14 -16.14 -1.14
N LEU A 186 -3.60 -17.14 -0.35
CA LEU A 186 -3.39 -17.18 1.09
C LEU A 186 -1.88 -17.25 1.46
N VAL A 187 -1.09 -17.97 0.67
CA VAL A 187 0.38 -18.02 0.86
C VAL A 187 0.97 -16.62 0.71
N VAL A 188 0.51 -15.84 -0.27
CA VAL A 188 0.96 -14.44 -0.45
C VAL A 188 0.62 -13.59 0.78
N LEU A 189 -0.58 -13.76 1.34
CA LEU A 189 -0.97 -13.07 2.58
C LEU A 189 -0.06 -13.42 3.76
N LEU A 190 0.33 -14.70 3.90
CA LEU A 190 1.26 -15.14 4.95
C LEU A 190 2.65 -14.53 4.77
N VAL A 191 3.17 -14.49 3.55
CA VAL A 191 4.45 -13.84 3.22
C VAL A 191 4.38 -12.34 3.56
N PHE A 192 3.33 -11.66 3.11
CA PHE A 192 3.11 -10.23 3.43
C PHE A 192 3.07 -9.99 4.93
N THR A 193 2.38 -10.84 5.68
CA THR A 193 2.32 -10.75 7.15
C THR A 193 3.71 -10.83 7.77
N LYS A 194 4.55 -11.74 7.30
CA LYS A 194 5.91 -11.96 7.83
C LYS A 194 6.88 -10.85 7.42
N VAL A 195 6.81 -10.41 6.17
CA VAL A 195 7.79 -9.47 5.57
C VAL A 195 7.44 -8.02 5.88
N VAL A 196 6.15 -7.67 5.96
CA VAL A 196 5.71 -6.27 6.11
C VAL A 196 5.10 -6.01 7.49
N TYR A 197 4.09 -6.79 7.88
CA TYR A 197 3.32 -6.49 9.08
C TYR A 197 4.14 -6.61 10.38
N PHE A 198 4.88 -7.70 10.56
CA PHE A 198 5.66 -7.90 11.78
C PHE A 198 6.77 -6.87 11.97
N PRO A 199 7.58 -6.52 10.96
CA PRO A 199 8.56 -5.44 11.09
C PRO A 199 7.92 -4.08 11.42
N LEU A 200 6.84 -3.69 10.75
CA LEU A 200 6.12 -2.46 11.07
C LEU A 200 5.60 -2.44 12.51
N LYS A 201 5.11 -3.57 13.01
CA LYS A 201 4.67 -3.69 14.41
C LYS A 201 5.83 -3.46 15.38
N LYS A 202 7.02 -4.01 15.08
CA LYS A 202 8.23 -3.77 15.91
C LYS A 202 8.61 -2.29 15.94
N ILE A 203 8.59 -1.63 14.78
CA ILE A 203 8.85 -0.18 14.68
C ILE A 203 7.84 0.62 15.52
N THR A 204 6.55 0.28 15.43
CA THR A 204 5.50 0.96 16.20
C THR A 204 5.70 0.79 17.72
N VAL A 205 6.10 -0.40 18.17
CA VAL A 205 6.41 -0.66 19.58
C VAL A 205 7.58 0.20 20.03
N ALA A 206 8.68 0.22 19.26
CA ALA A 206 9.86 1.02 19.58
C ALA A 206 9.57 2.54 19.61
N ALA A 207 8.77 3.03 18.65
CA ALA A 207 8.35 4.43 18.65
C ALA A 207 7.54 4.80 19.91
N ASN A 208 6.72 3.88 20.43
CA ASN A 208 6.02 4.07 21.70
C ASN A 208 6.98 4.07 22.91
N GLU A 209 8.02 3.21 22.89
CA GLU A 209 9.09 3.23 23.92
C GLU A 209 9.83 4.57 23.90
N TYR A 210 10.19 5.08 22.71
CA TYR A 210 10.82 6.40 22.57
C TYR A 210 9.93 7.52 23.11
N ALA A 211 8.63 7.50 22.79
CA ALA A 211 7.66 8.45 23.31
C ALA A 211 7.48 8.36 24.85
N ALA A 212 7.74 7.20 25.43
CA ALA A 212 7.73 6.98 26.88
C ALA A 212 9.05 7.37 27.58
N GLY A 213 10.05 7.83 26.81
CA GLY A 213 11.36 8.23 27.35
C GLY A 213 12.42 7.12 27.34
N ASN A 214 12.08 5.92 26.86
CA ASN A 214 13.05 4.83 26.74
C ASN A 214 13.82 4.94 25.42
N LEU A 215 14.71 5.93 25.34
CA LEU A 215 15.50 6.22 24.14
C LEU A 215 16.63 5.20 23.88
N ALA A 216 16.97 4.37 24.87
CA ALA A 216 17.97 3.30 24.71
C ALA A 216 17.43 2.05 23.99
N HIS A 217 16.11 1.97 23.74
CA HIS A 217 15.51 0.86 22.99
C HIS A 217 15.99 0.88 21.54
N ASN A 218 16.52 -0.26 21.06
CA ASN A 218 17.03 -0.35 19.69
C ASN A 218 16.12 -1.24 18.85
N ILE A 219 15.75 -0.77 17.65
CA ILE A 219 14.99 -1.56 16.67
C ILE A 219 15.97 -2.46 15.93
N PRO A 220 15.83 -3.81 16.01
CA PRO A 220 16.71 -4.70 15.26
C PRO A 220 16.43 -4.55 13.76
N ILE A 221 17.43 -4.08 13.01
CA ILE A 221 17.38 -3.93 11.56
C ILE A 221 17.63 -5.31 10.95
N THR A 222 16.61 -5.88 10.31
CA THR A 222 16.68 -7.23 9.71
C THR A 222 16.48 -7.23 8.20
N THR A 223 16.10 -6.08 7.63
CA THR A 223 15.80 -5.92 6.20
C THR A 223 16.66 -4.81 5.59
N HIS A 224 16.90 -4.89 4.27
CA HIS A 224 17.66 -3.88 3.52
C HIS A 224 16.75 -3.12 2.54
N ASP A 225 15.49 -3.00 2.89
CA ASP A 225 14.42 -2.30 2.16
C ASP A 225 14.03 -0.98 2.87
N GLU A 226 12.94 -0.37 2.44
CA GLU A 226 12.40 0.87 3.00
C GLU A 226 12.04 0.72 4.49
N ILE A 227 11.65 -0.48 4.92
CA ILE A 227 11.33 -0.77 6.33
C ILE A 227 12.61 -0.78 7.17
N GLY A 228 13.68 -1.38 6.65
CA GLY A 228 15.00 -1.35 7.26
C GLY A 228 15.56 0.07 7.34
N TYR A 229 15.40 0.87 6.29
CA TYR A 229 15.78 2.28 6.28
C TYR A 229 15.00 3.09 7.33
N LEU A 230 13.69 2.89 7.43
CA LEU A 230 12.85 3.54 8.45
C LEU A 230 13.31 3.18 9.86
N ALA A 231 13.62 1.89 10.10
CA ALA A 231 14.11 1.44 11.40
C ALA A 231 15.46 2.09 11.77
N SER A 232 16.40 2.18 10.81
CA SER A 232 17.70 2.83 11.01
C SER A 232 17.57 4.33 11.30
N THR A 233 16.68 5.02 10.58
CA THR A 233 16.41 6.44 10.77
C THR A 233 15.82 6.72 12.17
N LEU A 234 14.91 5.87 12.63
CA LEU A 234 14.34 5.98 13.98
C LEU A 234 15.38 5.69 15.07
N ASN A 235 16.24 4.71 14.89
CA ASN A 235 17.35 4.43 15.80
C ASN A 235 18.31 5.63 15.88
N TYR A 236 18.68 6.21 14.72
CA TYR A 236 19.51 7.40 14.67
C TYR A 236 18.87 8.59 15.43
N MET A 237 17.58 8.85 15.16
CA MET A 237 16.84 9.91 15.87
C MET A 237 16.80 9.67 17.38
N SER A 238 16.61 8.42 17.82
CA SER A 238 16.62 8.06 19.25
C SER A 238 17.98 8.29 19.88
N SER A 239 19.06 7.96 19.18
CA SER A 239 20.44 8.22 19.64
C SER A 239 20.70 9.71 19.83
N GLU A 240 20.34 10.54 18.84
CA GLU A 240 20.47 11.99 18.90
C GLU A 240 19.68 12.60 20.08
N LEU A 241 18.45 12.14 20.29
CA LEU A 241 17.63 12.58 21.43
C LEU A 241 18.26 12.18 22.78
N ASN A 242 18.79 10.97 22.88
CA ASN A 242 19.43 10.48 24.09
C ASN A 242 20.73 11.28 24.41
N GLU A 243 21.53 11.58 23.39
CA GLU A 243 22.73 12.41 23.54
C GLU A 243 22.35 13.84 23.99
N MET A 244 21.28 14.40 23.40
CA MET A 244 20.80 15.73 23.78
C MET A 244 20.29 15.74 25.23
N GLU A 245 19.57 14.71 25.68
CA GLU A 245 19.11 14.59 27.08
C GLU A 245 20.30 14.48 28.05
N GLN A 246 21.29 13.67 27.73
CA GLN A 246 22.51 13.56 28.53
C GLN A 246 23.29 14.87 28.58
N TYR A 247 23.41 15.55 27.43
CA TYR A 247 24.04 16.87 27.38
C TYR A 247 23.30 17.87 28.28
N GLN A 248 21.97 17.93 28.18
CA GLN A 248 21.16 18.82 29.02
C GLN A 248 21.31 18.50 30.52
N HIS A 249 21.31 17.23 30.89
CA HIS A 249 21.47 16.80 32.27
C HIS A 249 22.88 17.20 32.84
N ASN A 250 23.92 16.94 32.06
CA ASN A 250 25.29 17.31 32.43
C ASN A 250 25.45 18.83 32.51
N PHE A 251 24.86 19.58 31.58
CA PHE A 251 24.87 21.04 31.61
C PHE A 251 24.24 21.58 32.89
N ILE A 252 23.04 21.12 33.26
CA ILE A 252 22.37 21.55 34.50
C ILE A 252 23.19 21.21 35.74
N ALA A 253 23.80 20.01 35.78
CA ALA A 253 24.64 19.57 36.89
C ALA A 253 25.91 20.48 37.05
N ASN A 254 26.61 20.73 35.95
CA ASN A 254 27.79 21.57 35.92
C ASN A 254 27.47 23.02 36.31
N VAL A 255 26.42 23.59 35.75
CA VAL A 255 25.95 24.93 36.10
C VAL A 255 25.62 25.03 37.59
N SER A 256 24.87 24.04 38.11
CA SER A 256 24.52 24.02 39.55
C SER A 256 25.75 23.98 40.45
N HIS A 257 26.78 23.21 40.06
CA HIS A 257 28.06 23.14 40.77
C HIS A 257 28.78 24.48 40.74
N ASP A 258 28.90 25.12 39.56
CA ASP A 258 29.63 26.38 39.37
C ASP A 258 28.97 27.59 40.04
N PHE A 259 27.66 27.55 40.26
CA PHE A 259 26.92 28.51 41.07
C PHE A 259 27.08 28.26 42.58
N ARG A 260 27.06 27.01 43.03
CA ARG A 260 27.08 26.65 44.44
C ARG A 260 28.37 27.11 45.13
N SER A 261 29.50 26.94 44.46
CA SER A 261 30.82 27.28 45.01
C SER A 261 30.94 28.77 45.44
N PRO A 262 30.76 29.77 44.54
CA PRO A 262 30.84 31.19 44.89
C PRO A 262 29.75 31.61 45.88
N LEU A 263 28.53 31.10 45.78
CA LEU A 263 27.47 31.40 46.73
C LEU A 263 27.78 30.92 48.14
N THR A 264 28.39 29.74 48.27
CA THR A 264 28.85 29.22 49.57
C THR A 264 29.97 30.10 50.17
N SER A 265 30.93 30.55 49.34
CA SER A 265 31.99 31.47 49.77
C SER A 265 31.41 32.81 50.19
N ILE A 266 30.55 33.44 49.38
CA ILE A 266 29.89 34.72 49.73
C ILE A 266 29.16 34.60 51.06
N LYS A 267 28.31 33.56 51.20
CA LYS A 267 27.53 33.33 52.42
C LYS A 267 28.48 33.12 53.63
N GLY A 268 29.49 32.26 53.50
CA GLY A 268 30.43 31.95 54.61
C GLY A 268 31.22 33.17 55.09
N TYR A 269 31.72 34.01 54.17
CA TYR A 269 32.42 35.24 54.57
C TYR A 269 31.48 36.27 55.19
N LEU A 270 30.28 36.44 54.67
CA LEU A 270 29.30 37.35 55.28
C LEU A 270 28.88 36.85 56.68
N GLU A 271 28.63 35.56 56.88
CA GLU A 271 28.30 34.99 58.18
C GLU A 271 29.49 35.20 59.19
N ALA A 272 30.71 34.92 58.74
CA ALA A 272 31.90 35.11 59.56
C ALA A 272 32.20 36.59 59.93
N ILE A 273 31.79 37.56 59.13
CA ILE A 273 31.79 38.97 59.40
C ILE A 273 30.72 39.29 60.45
N LEU A 274 29.52 38.78 60.29
CA LEU A 274 28.36 39.06 61.16
C LEU A 274 28.54 38.47 62.57
N ASP A 275 29.14 37.28 62.71
CA ASP A 275 29.30 36.59 63.99
C ASP A 275 30.58 37.02 64.70
N GLY A 276 31.40 37.90 64.09
CA GLY A 276 32.67 38.44 64.68
C GLY A 276 33.81 37.51 64.57
N THR A 277 33.72 36.38 63.81
CA THR A 277 34.88 35.46 63.59
C THR A 277 35.98 36.14 62.81
N ILE A 278 35.63 37.05 61.88
CA ILE A 278 36.61 37.90 61.18
C ILE A 278 36.81 39.21 61.94
N PRO A 279 38.04 39.59 62.33
CA PRO A 279 38.36 40.84 62.99
C PRO A 279 38.05 42.05 62.09
N GLN A 280 37.68 43.18 62.69
CA GLN A 280 37.22 44.37 61.97
C GLN A 280 38.30 44.93 61.00
N GLU A 281 39.58 44.77 61.32
CA GLU A 281 40.74 45.17 60.49
C GLU A 281 40.77 44.42 59.14
N LEU A 282 40.12 43.21 59.07
CA LEU A 282 40.12 42.36 57.89
C LEU A 282 38.85 42.46 57.07
N TYR A 283 37.81 43.21 57.52
CA TYR A 283 36.53 43.33 56.79
C TYR A 283 36.74 43.79 55.37
N HIS A 284 37.56 44.77 55.11
CA HIS A 284 37.83 45.28 53.79
C HIS A 284 38.32 44.19 52.82
N LYS A 285 39.22 43.34 53.29
CA LYS A 285 39.78 42.22 52.53
C LYS A 285 38.68 41.19 52.15
N TYR A 286 37.90 40.78 53.14
CA TYR A 286 36.86 39.74 52.87
C TYR A 286 35.64 40.27 52.12
N LEU A 287 35.26 41.53 52.29
CA LEU A 287 34.25 42.17 51.45
C LEU A 287 34.68 42.28 49.99
N HIS A 288 35.98 42.56 49.73
CA HIS A 288 36.54 42.50 48.38
C HIS A 288 36.42 41.10 47.76
N ILE A 289 36.62 40.02 48.54
CA ILE A 289 36.44 38.66 48.08
C ILE A 289 34.92 38.40 47.68
N VAL A 290 34.03 38.87 48.56
CA VAL A 290 32.57 38.78 48.29
C VAL A 290 32.18 39.52 47.01
N ILE A 291 32.69 40.73 46.78
CA ILE A 291 32.50 41.50 45.57
C ILE A 291 33.03 40.72 44.33
N SER A 292 34.26 40.20 44.43
CA SER A 292 34.87 39.43 43.34
C SER A 292 34.07 38.17 42.99
N GLU A 293 33.56 37.42 43.98
CA GLU A 293 32.72 36.24 43.73
C GLU A 293 31.36 36.63 43.13
N THR A 294 30.81 37.81 43.50
CA THR A 294 29.58 38.35 42.89
C THR A 294 29.81 38.72 41.44
N GLU A 295 30.94 39.36 41.10
CA GLU A 295 31.29 39.66 39.70
C GLU A 295 31.51 38.40 38.88
N ARG A 296 32.09 37.35 39.48
CA ARG A 296 32.27 36.05 38.87
C ARG A 296 30.92 35.42 38.52
N LEU A 297 29.93 35.44 39.44
CA LEU A 297 28.56 34.99 39.20
C LEU A 297 27.88 35.76 38.05
N ASN A 298 28.08 37.09 38.01
CA ASN A 298 27.51 37.90 36.93
C ASN A 298 28.10 37.54 35.56
N LYS A 299 29.42 37.29 35.47
CA LYS A 299 30.06 36.82 34.24
C LYS A 299 29.52 35.43 33.81
N LEU A 300 29.30 34.53 34.78
CA LEU A 300 28.77 33.20 34.53
C LEU A 300 27.34 33.25 33.95
N THR A 301 26.47 34.11 34.56
CA THR A 301 25.11 34.33 34.05
C THR A 301 25.10 34.91 32.63
N GLN A 302 25.97 35.88 32.37
CA GLN A 302 26.09 36.53 31.07
C GLN A 302 26.60 35.57 29.98
N GLY A 303 27.54 34.69 30.35
CA GLY A 303 28.03 33.59 29.50
C GLY A 303 26.90 32.63 29.10
N MET A 304 26.04 32.25 30.07
CA MET A 304 24.87 31.37 29.80
C MET A 304 23.83 32.02 28.90
N LEU A 305 23.53 33.31 29.11
CA LEU A 305 22.62 34.05 28.25
C LEU A 305 23.14 34.11 26.81
N THR A 306 24.45 34.29 26.67
CA THR A 306 25.13 34.29 25.37
C THR A 306 25.04 32.93 24.69
N LEU A 307 25.31 31.81 25.41
CA LEU A 307 25.13 30.46 24.87
C LEU A 307 23.71 30.20 24.42
N ASN A 308 22.71 30.52 25.24
CA ASN A 308 21.32 30.35 24.91
C ASN A 308 20.87 31.19 23.67
N SER A 309 21.48 32.38 23.50
CA SER A 309 21.22 33.21 22.34
C SER A 309 21.87 32.70 21.05
N LEU A 310 22.90 31.88 21.14
CA LEU A 310 23.57 31.23 20.03
C LEU A 310 22.85 29.95 19.58
N ASP A 311 22.30 29.18 20.53
CA ASP A 311 21.52 27.97 20.28
C ASP A 311 20.13 28.27 19.66
N SER A 312 19.52 29.38 20.07
CA SER A 312 18.36 29.88 19.35
C SER A 312 18.83 30.40 17.99
N LYS A 313 18.44 29.76 16.88
CA LYS A 313 18.75 30.09 15.46
C LYS A 313 18.73 31.61 15.19
N GLY A 314 19.66 32.35 15.81
CA GLY A 314 19.87 33.78 15.61
C GLY A 314 20.34 33.98 14.17
N TYR A 315 19.61 34.76 13.38
CA TYR A 315 20.06 35.16 12.06
C TYR A 315 21.35 35.91 12.19
N LEU A 316 22.45 35.34 11.63
CA LEU A 316 23.71 36.04 11.52
C LEU A 316 23.55 37.22 10.56
N THR A 317 23.85 38.44 11.04
CA THR A 317 23.83 39.63 10.20
C THR A 317 25.20 39.75 9.52
N ARG A 318 25.36 39.03 8.41
CA ARG A 318 26.63 38.99 7.67
C ARG A 318 26.82 40.26 6.85
N THR A 319 27.94 40.91 7.01
CA THR A 319 28.39 42.11 6.27
C THR A 319 29.83 41.93 5.82
N ASN A 320 30.21 42.67 4.79
CA ASN A 320 31.61 42.76 4.38
C ASN A 320 32.33 43.75 5.26
N PHE A 321 33.42 43.35 5.90
CA PHE A 321 34.25 44.23 6.68
C PHE A 321 35.74 43.80 6.62
N ASP A 322 36.64 44.74 6.95
CA ASP A 322 38.08 44.47 7.04
C ASP A 322 38.41 43.83 8.39
N ILE A 323 38.83 42.57 8.37
CA ILE A 323 39.17 41.80 9.61
C ILE A 323 40.44 42.38 10.28
N ASN A 324 41.41 42.90 9.52
CA ASN A 324 42.61 43.50 10.07
C ASN A 324 42.30 44.73 10.91
N ARG A 325 41.37 45.57 10.45
CA ARG A 325 40.87 46.69 11.27
C ARG A 325 40.16 46.23 12.49
N THR A 326 39.31 45.23 12.39
CA THR A 326 38.57 44.69 13.54
C THR A 326 39.49 44.11 14.60
N ILE A 327 40.59 43.42 14.20
CA ILE A 327 41.59 42.90 15.12
C ILE A 327 42.32 44.05 15.81
N LYS A 328 42.75 45.10 15.09
CA LYS A 328 43.39 46.30 15.63
C LYS A 328 42.50 47.02 16.66
N ASP A 329 41.26 47.27 16.29
CA ASP A 329 40.29 47.96 17.14
C ASP A 329 39.98 47.13 18.42
N THR A 330 39.90 45.82 18.33
CA THR A 330 39.69 44.90 19.48
C THR A 330 40.94 44.85 20.36
N ALA A 331 42.16 44.73 19.80
CA ALA A 331 43.39 44.71 20.55
C ALA A 331 43.62 46.03 21.31
N ALA A 332 43.29 47.19 20.72
CA ALA A 332 43.38 48.49 21.35
C ALA A 332 42.56 48.59 22.65
N THR A 333 41.44 47.85 22.77
CA THR A 333 40.63 47.85 24.03
C THR A 333 41.36 47.21 25.22
N PHE A 334 42.38 46.40 24.96
CA PHE A 334 43.22 45.76 26.01
C PHE A 334 44.52 46.48 26.32
N GLU A 335 44.83 47.57 25.64
CA GLU A 335 46.10 48.27 25.76
C GLU A 335 46.43 48.69 27.22
N GLY A 336 45.43 49.20 27.95
CA GLY A 336 45.60 49.54 29.39
C GLY A 336 45.85 48.34 30.24
N THR A 337 45.19 47.20 30.02
CA THR A 337 45.39 45.95 30.80
C THR A 337 46.76 45.35 30.51
N CYS A 338 47.14 45.34 29.25
CA CYS A 338 48.43 44.81 28.81
C CYS A 338 49.61 45.67 29.39
N SER A 339 49.48 47.00 29.33
CA SER A 339 50.46 47.93 29.91
C SER A 339 50.65 47.69 31.38
N ALA A 340 49.57 47.49 32.15
CA ALA A 340 49.63 47.20 33.58
C ALA A 340 50.30 45.85 33.90
N LYS A 341 50.27 44.89 33.00
CA LYS A 341 50.87 43.54 33.10
C LYS A 341 52.25 43.43 32.41
N GLY A 342 52.72 44.47 31.75
CA GLY A 342 53.97 44.43 30.98
C GLY A 342 53.88 43.57 29.69
N ILE A 343 52.72 43.38 29.17
CA ILE A 343 52.46 42.61 27.96
C ILE A 343 52.43 43.57 26.74
N THR A 344 53.05 43.20 25.64
CA THR A 344 53.02 43.95 24.37
C THR A 344 52.30 43.15 23.28
N PHE A 345 51.51 43.84 22.46
CA PHE A 345 50.92 43.24 21.23
C PHE A 345 51.86 43.40 20.05
N ASP A 346 52.13 42.33 19.35
CA ASP A 346 52.73 42.35 18.02
C ASP A 346 51.71 41.88 16.97
N LEU A 347 51.23 42.76 16.10
CA LEU A 347 50.19 42.51 15.12
C LEU A 347 50.82 42.45 13.75
N THR A 348 50.99 41.26 13.19
CA THR A 348 51.49 41.03 11.84
C THR A 348 50.38 40.63 10.91
N PHE A 349 50.19 41.33 9.82
CA PHE A 349 49.17 41.07 8.79
C PHE A 349 49.84 40.77 7.44
N ALA A 350 49.28 39.81 6.68
CA ALA A 350 49.78 39.43 5.38
C ALA A 350 49.56 40.56 4.37
N ASP A 351 48.38 41.20 4.43
CA ASP A 351 47.92 42.27 3.54
C ASP A 351 47.48 43.50 4.35
N SER A 352 47.47 44.68 3.73
CA SER A 352 47.00 45.93 4.36
C SER A 352 45.50 45.93 4.68
N ILE A 353 44.66 45.28 3.83
CA ILE A 353 43.23 45.18 3.93
C ILE A 353 42.85 43.71 3.64
N GLN A 354 42.04 43.08 4.50
CA GLN A 354 41.53 41.74 4.26
C GLN A 354 40.03 41.71 4.52
N MET A 355 39.27 41.67 3.44
CA MET A 355 37.78 41.67 3.50
C MET A 355 37.25 40.27 3.81
N VAL A 356 36.35 40.19 4.78
CA VAL A 356 35.61 38.94 5.13
C VAL A 356 34.12 39.20 5.15
N TYR A 357 33.34 38.16 4.83
CA TYR A 357 31.88 38.19 4.87
C TYR A 357 31.37 37.41 6.07
N ALA A 358 31.14 38.09 7.18
CA ALA A 358 30.74 37.49 8.44
C ALA A 358 29.91 38.48 9.30
N ASP A 359 29.44 38.05 10.47
CA ASP A 359 28.81 38.91 11.45
C ASP A 359 29.91 39.62 12.27
N LEU A 360 30.04 40.93 12.02
CA LEU A 360 31.07 41.76 12.66
C LEU A 360 31.01 41.64 14.19
N GLY A 361 29.81 41.73 14.79
CA GLY A 361 29.67 41.70 16.27
C GLY A 361 30.07 40.34 16.86
N LYS A 362 29.74 39.25 16.17
CA LYS A 362 30.15 37.90 16.60
C LYS A 362 31.65 37.65 16.46
N ILE A 363 32.26 38.15 15.39
CA ILE A 363 33.71 38.05 15.20
C ILE A 363 34.45 38.91 16.25
N GLN A 364 33.99 40.12 16.53
CA GLN A 364 34.56 40.95 17.63
C GLN A 364 34.47 40.24 18.98
N GLN A 365 33.34 39.57 19.28
CA GLN A 365 33.18 38.80 20.50
C GLN A 365 34.14 37.63 20.60
N VAL A 366 34.39 36.91 19.49
CA VAL A 366 35.39 35.81 19.41
C VAL A 366 36.79 36.35 19.70
N LEU A 367 37.18 37.44 19.00
CA LEU A 367 38.50 38.08 19.19
C LEU A 367 38.70 38.55 20.63
N TYR A 368 37.69 39.24 21.18
CA TYR A 368 37.74 39.70 22.59
C TYR A 368 37.98 38.55 23.54
N ASN A 369 37.21 37.45 23.43
CA ASN A 369 37.35 36.29 24.32
C ASN A 369 38.72 35.60 24.19
N LEU A 370 39.25 35.49 22.95
CA LEU A 370 40.58 34.89 22.74
C LEU A 370 41.71 35.75 23.32
N ILE A 371 41.64 37.07 23.09
CA ILE A 371 42.63 38.02 23.60
C ILE A 371 42.58 38.10 25.14
N ASP A 372 41.37 38.19 25.74
CA ASP A 372 41.18 38.21 27.21
C ASP A 372 41.73 36.93 27.85
N ASN A 373 41.52 35.77 27.24
CA ASN A 373 42.08 34.51 27.71
C ASN A 373 43.62 34.51 27.62
N ALA A 374 44.18 34.95 26.49
CA ALA A 374 45.65 35.00 26.32
C ALA A 374 46.36 35.98 27.26
N ILE A 375 45.68 37.05 27.70
CA ILE A 375 46.19 38.01 28.69
C ILE A 375 46.13 37.44 30.14
N LYS A 376 45.17 36.52 30.43
CA LYS A 376 44.96 35.93 31.75
C LYS A 376 45.92 34.78 32.04
N PHE A 377 46.26 34.00 31.04
CA PHE A 377 47.11 32.82 31.13
C PHE A 377 48.46 33.04 30.43
#